data_96635261cc690d5da9a00b07bfb8e2a7
#
_entry.id   96635261cc690d5da9a00b07bfb8e2a7
#
_cell.length_a   1.000
_cell.length_b   1.000
_cell.length_c   1.000
_cell.angle_alpha   90.00
_cell.angle_beta   90.00
_cell.angle_gamma   90.00
#
_symmetry.space_group_name_H-M   'P 1'
#
loop_
_entity.id
_entity.type
_entity.pdbx_description
1 polymer ?
#
loop_
_entity_poly.entity_id
_entity_poly.type
_entity_poly.pdbx_seq_one_letter_code
_entity_poly.pdbx_strand_id
1 'polypeptide(L)' 'MNGLEIRKRIDANNRKIQKALNKFTLTDEINQLMQENADLRANCPHEFAGTFCRFCDMPIDFKDDAHD' A
#
# COMPACT_ATOMS: atom_id res chain seq x y z
N MET A 1 0.76 -3.03 -14.87
CA MET A 1 0.92 -1.72 -14.21
C MET A 1 2.36 -1.60 -13.75
N ASN A 2 3.02 -0.48 -14.03
CA ASN A 2 4.42 -0.39 -13.64
C ASN A 2 4.51 0.19 -12.21
N GLY A 3 5.73 0.22 -11.67
CA GLY A 3 5.92 0.62 -10.28
C GLY A 3 5.49 2.04 -9.99
N LEU A 4 5.70 2.97 -10.92
CA LEU A 4 5.31 4.34 -10.70
C LEU A 4 3.79 4.49 -10.66
N GLU A 5 3.08 3.74 -11.46
CA GLU A 5 1.64 3.76 -11.42
C GLU A 5 1.12 3.17 -10.11
N ILE A 6 1.76 2.12 -9.66
CA ILE A 6 1.39 1.52 -8.37
C ILE A 6 1.58 2.53 -7.26
N ARG A 7 2.70 3.25 -7.26
CA ARG A 7 2.98 4.25 -6.25
C ARG A 7 1.92 5.35 -6.27
N LYS A 8 1.56 5.83 -7.44
CA LYS A 8 0.56 6.89 -7.56
C LYS A 8 -0.79 6.42 -7.04
N ARG A 9 -1.16 5.18 -7.34
CA ARG A 9 -2.42 4.65 -6.87
C ARG A 9 -2.47 4.50 -5.38
N ILE A 10 -1.40 3.97 -4.80
CA ILE A 10 -1.32 3.80 -3.36
C ILE A 10 -1.39 5.15 -2.67
N ASP A 11 -0.67 6.14 -3.18
CA ASP A 11 -0.69 7.48 -2.59
C ASP A 11 -2.09 8.07 -2.65
N ALA A 12 -2.78 7.93 -3.77
CA ALA A 12 -4.13 8.45 -3.91
C ALA A 12 -5.07 7.74 -2.95
N ASN A 13 -4.95 6.43 -2.84
CA ASN A 13 -5.79 5.66 -1.93
C ASN A 13 -5.53 6.05 -0.48
N ASN A 14 -4.28 6.26 -0.13
CA ASN A 14 -3.94 6.65 1.23
C ASN A 14 -4.51 8.01 1.58
N ARG A 15 -4.54 8.94 0.64
CA ARG A 15 -5.14 10.24 0.88
C ARG A 15 -6.64 10.10 1.15
N LYS A 16 -7.31 9.24 0.39
CA LYS A 16 -8.74 9.03 0.58
C LYS A 16 -9.00 8.37 1.93
N ILE A 17 -8.17 7.40 2.30
CA ILE A 17 -8.31 6.74 3.58
C ILE A 17 -8.13 7.75 4.71
N GLN A 18 -7.11 8.60 4.59
CA GLN A 18 -6.82 9.58 5.62
C GLN A 18 -7.98 10.55 5.80
N LYS A 19 -8.58 11.00 4.70
CA LYS A 19 -9.74 11.89 4.77
C LYS A 19 -10.90 11.20 5.47
N ALA A 20 -11.14 9.95 5.14
CA ALA A 20 -12.25 9.22 5.75
C ALA A 20 -12.02 9.02 7.23
N LEU A 21 -10.80 8.74 7.63
CA LEU A 21 -10.48 8.58 9.04
C LEU A 21 -10.66 9.89 9.79
N ASN A 22 -10.29 11.00 9.18
CA ASN A 22 -10.45 12.30 9.81
C ASN A 22 -11.92 12.63 10.04
N LYS A 23 -12.81 12.08 9.24
CA LYS A 23 -14.24 12.29 9.41
C LYS A 23 -14.87 11.18 10.22
N PHE A 24 -14.07 10.28 10.77
CA PHE A 24 -14.55 9.14 11.54
C PHE A 24 -15.51 8.29 10.72
N THR A 25 -15.24 8.16 9.44
CA THR A 25 -16.09 7.37 8.57
C THR A 25 -15.43 6.03 8.33
N LEU A 26 -15.91 5.00 8.99
CA LEU A 26 -15.42 3.64 8.75
C LEU A 26 -16.43 2.97 7.86
N THR A 27 -16.13 2.87 6.60
CA THR A 27 -17.10 2.36 5.66
C THR A 27 -16.49 1.27 4.84
N ASP A 28 -17.33 0.64 4.03
CA ASP A 28 -16.85 -0.34 3.07
C ASP A 28 -15.88 0.31 2.11
N GLU A 29 -16.00 1.60 1.89
CA GLU A 29 -15.11 2.31 1.00
C GLU A 29 -13.68 2.24 1.49
N ILE A 30 -13.45 2.44 2.79
CA ILE A 30 -12.11 2.31 3.34
C ILE A 30 -11.59 0.90 3.16
N ASN A 31 -12.44 -0.08 3.43
CA ASN A 31 -12.04 -1.48 3.26
C ASN A 31 -11.66 -1.77 1.82
N GLN A 32 -12.40 -1.23 0.86
CA GLN A 32 -12.09 -1.42 -0.55
C GLN A 32 -10.76 -0.78 -0.91
N LEU A 33 -10.49 0.41 -0.38
CA LEU A 33 -9.22 1.08 -0.66
C LEU A 33 -8.04 0.29 -0.07
N MET A 34 -8.21 -0.23 1.13
CA MET A 34 -7.17 -1.03 1.74
C MET A 34 -6.94 -2.32 0.97
N GLN A 35 -8.01 -2.93 0.48
CA GLN A 35 -7.88 -4.13 -0.33
C GLN A 35 -7.16 -3.81 -1.65
N GLU A 36 -7.47 -2.70 -2.26
CA GLU A 36 -6.80 -2.30 -3.48
C GLU A 36 -5.32 -2.08 -3.23
N ASN A 37 -4.98 -1.45 -2.12
CA ASN A 37 -3.57 -1.26 -1.77
C ASN A 37 -2.86 -2.61 -1.62
N ALA A 38 -3.51 -3.58 -1.00
CA ALA A 38 -2.92 -4.90 -0.83
C ALA A 38 -2.69 -5.55 -2.19
N ASP A 39 -3.64 -5.42 -3.10
CA ASP A 39 -3.50 -5.97 -4.43
C ASP A 39 -2.37 -5.27 -5.19
N LEU A 40 -2.26 -3.97 -5.04
CA LEU A 40 -1.20 -3.22 -5.71
C LEU A 40 0.17 -3.65 -5.19
N ARG A 41 0.29 -3.88 -3.89
CA ARG A 41 1.55 -4.35 -3.33
C ARG A 41 1.88 -5.74 -3.83
N ALA A 42 0.87 -6.60 -3.98
CA ALA A 42 1.09 -7.94 -4.48
C ALA A 42 1.59 -7.94 -5.93
N ASN A 43 1.22 -6.91 -6.69
CA ASN A 43 1.64 -6.81 -8.08
C ASN A 43 2.83 -5.88 -8.28
N CYS A 44 3.38 -5.37 -7.20
CA CYS A 44 4.49 -4.43 -7.29
C CYS A 44 5.77 -5.16 -7.67
N PRO A 45 6.58 -4.59 -8.56
CA PRO A 45 7.84 -5.23 -8.92
C PRO A 45 8.89 -5.16 -7.81
N HIS A 46 8.62 -4.42 -6.75
CA HIS A 46 9.49 -4.32 -5.58
C HIS A 46 10.93 -3.97 -5.93
N GLU A 47 11.18 -2.70 -6.05
CA GLU A 47 12.53 -2.24 -6.27
C GLU A 47 12.95 -1.55 -4.97
N PHE A 48 13.79 -2.20 -4.18
CA PHE A 48 14.13 -1.68 -2.87
C PHE A 48 15.19 -0.60 -2.95
N ALA A 49 14.92 0.52 -2.26
CA ALA A 49 15.88 1.59 -2.15
C ALA A 49 16.15 1.70 -0.66
N GLY A 50 17.16 1.00 -0.18
CA GLY A 50 17.41 0.90 1.24
C GLY A 50 16.60 -0.24 1.81
N THR A 51 15.84 0.01 2.87
CA THR A 51 15.08 -1.04 3.53
C THR A 51 13.62 -1.10 3.11
N PHE A 52 13.19 -0.21 2.20
CA PHE A 52 11.79 -0.20 1.76
C PHE A 52 11.72 -0.17 0.26
N CYS A 53 10.66 -0.77 -0.27
CA CYS A 53 10.40 -0.69 -1.69
C CYS A 53 10.03 0.74 -2.06
N ARG A 54 10.63 1.25 -3.12
CA ARG A 54 10.41 2.64 -3.51
C ARG A 54 9.01 2.87 -4.08
N PHE A 55 8.29 1.81 -4.40
CA PHE A 55 6.95 1.95 -4.96
C PHE A 55 5.85 1.73 -3.93
N CYS A 56 5.91 0.65 -3.19
CA CYS A 56 4.82 0.32 -2.27
C CYS A 56 5.21 0.41 -0.81
N ASP A 57 6.44 0.80 -0.52
CA ASP A 57 6.93 0.97 0.85
C ASP A 57 6.94 -0.31 1.67
N MET A 58 6.93 -1.46 1.02
CA MET A 58 6.99 -2.71 1.74
C MET A 58 8.41 -2.91 2.29
N PRO A 59 8.55 -3.26 3.57
CA PRO A 59 9.90 -3.47 4.12
C PRO A 59 10.56 -4.70 3.52
N ILE A 60 11.85 -4.63 3.37
CA ILE A 60 12.59 -5.70 2.73
C ILE A 60 12.52 -6.98 3.53
N ASP A 61 12.32 -6.89 4.85
CA ASP A 61 12.25 -8.07 5.68
C ASP A 61 10.85 -8.58 5.90
N PHE A 62 9.89 -8.03 5.21
CA PHE A 62 8.49 -8.34 5.48
C PHE A 62 8.19 -9.81 5.45
N LYS A 63 8.79 -10.52 4.55
CA LYS A 63 8.44 -11.92 4.41
C LYS A 63 9.07 -12.80 5.44
N ASP A 64 10.00 -12.33 6.20
CA ASP A 64 10.65 -13.18 7.10
C ASP A 64 9.99 -13.35 8.39
N ASP A 65 9.05 -12.58 8.65
CA ASP A 65 8.43 -12.66 9.86
C ASP A 65 7.83 -13.90 10.13
N ALA A 66 7.55 -14.49 9.22
CA ALA A 66 6.85 -15.60 9.49
C ALA A 66 7.60 -16.50 10.23
N HIS A 67 7.69 -17.01 10.64
CA HIS A 67 8.22 -17.96 11.13
C HIS A 67 8.89 -17.90 12.21
N ASP A 68 9.05 -17.67 12.58
CA ASP A 68 9.71 -17.81 13.56
C ASP A 68 9.31 -17.97 14.44
#